data_ac92295e29488a7b37deb8baee0b32dc
#
_entry.id   ac92295e29488a7b37deb8baee0b32dc
#
_cell.length_a   1.000
_cell.length_b   1.000
_cell.length_c   1.000
_cell.angle_alpha   90.00
_cell.angle_beta   90.00
_cell.angle_gamma   90.00
#
_symmetry.space_group_name_H-M   'P 1'
#
loop_
_entity.id
_entity.type
_entity.pdbx_description
1 polymer ?
#
loop_
_entity_poly.entity_id
_entity_poly.type
_entity_poly.pdbx_seq_one_letter_code
_entity_poly.pdbx_strand_id
1 'polypeptide(L)'
;MRSPVGTVGLPPVTTILLIRHGDRHDYAIGKEPWKLRCKASDTLVLSDPPLSALGHSQARSLASYLVGSTGRRVDRILCSPYLRALQTAQPLAHASGLPLLVDFVAAEAHQMPSALPPIDARLPYVPEIDEGHVPHMRSVVTDGGTLTRTLTLN
;
A
#
# COMPACT_ATOMS: atom_id res chain seq x y z
N MET A 1 46.46 34.48 -2.93
CA MET A 1 45.44 33.75 -2.13
C MET A 1 44.41 33.20 -3.08
N ARG A 2 44.35 31.87 -3.25
CA ARG A 2 43.31 31.22 -4.05
C ARG A 2 42.18 30.81 -3.11
N SER A 3 40.97 31.29 -3.37
CA SER A 3 39.76 30.87 -2.65
C SER A 3 39.53 29.37 -2.83
N PRO A 4 39.13 28.63 -1.80
CA PRO A 4 38.78 27.23 -1.95
C PRO A 4 37.57 27.08 -2.85
N VAL A 5 37.70 26.26 -3.88
CA VAL A 5 36.58 25.84 -4.73
C VAL A 5 35.61 25.09 -3.85
N GLY A 6 34.44 25.66 -3.61
CA GLY A 6 33.38 24.99 -2.87
C GLY A 6 33.00 23.69 -3.56
N THR A 7 33.09 22.57 -2.86
CA THR A 7 32.57 21.30 -3.29
C THR A 7 31.05 21.41 -3.43
N VAL A 8 30.59 21.47 -4.67
CA VAL A 8 29.16 21.33 -4.98
C VAL A 8 28.77 19.89 -4.58
N GLY A 9 28.15 19.75 -3.43
CA GLY A 9 27.63 18.46 -3.01
C GLY A 9 26.63 17.95 -4.03
N LEU A 10 26.76 16.69 -4.44
CA LEU A 10 25.75 16.05 -5.27
C LEU A 10 24.39 16.10 -4.56
N PRO A 11 23.28 16.32 -5.29
CA PRO A 11 21.96 16.31 -4.71
C PRO A 11 21.69 14.97 -4.02
N PRO A 12 20.90 14.94 -2.93
CA PRO A 12 20.60 13.70 -2.23
C PRO A 12 19.90 12.72 -3.20
N VAL A 13 20.41 11.49 -3.23
CA VAL A 13 19.83 10.42 -4.05
C VAL A 13 18.60 9.87 -3.35
N THR A 14 17.43 9.96 -4.00
CA THR A 14 16.22 9.30 -3.55
C THR A 14 16.12 7.91 -4.18
N THR A 15 16.02 6.88 -3.35
CA THR A 15 15.76 5.51 -3.80
C THR A 15 14.31 5.16 -3.60
N ILE A 16 13.63 4.71 -4.66
CA ILE A 16 12.24 4.25 -4.61
C ILE A 16 12.24 2.73 -4.78
N LEU A 17 11.62 2.03 -3.82
CA LEU A 17 11.39 0.59 -3.89
C LEU A 17 9.94 0.34 -4.26
N LEU A 18 9.71 -0.29 -5.42
CA LEU A 18 8.39 -0.72 -5.85
C LEU A 18 8.17 -2.16 -5.40
N ILE A 19 7.14 -2.36 -4.58
CA ILE A 19 6.83 -3.65 -3.98
C ILE A 19 5.43 -4.06 -4.40
N ARG A 20 5.32 -5.26 -4.98
CA ARG A 20 4.03 -5.89 -5.25
C ARG A 20 3.51 -6.57 -3.99
N HIS A 21 2.18 -6.58 -3.80
CA HIS A 21 1.55 -7.34 -2.70
C HIS A 21 1.92 -8.82 -2.73
N GLY A 22 1.89 -9.47 -1.57
CA GLY A 22 2.08 -10.91 -1.40
C GLY A 22 0.96 -11.75 -2.04
N ASP A 23 1.04 -13.07 -1.90
CA ASP A 23 0.07 -14.02 -2.43
C ASP A 23 -1.34 -13.76 -1.89
N ARG A 24 -2.35 -13.85 -2.78
CA ARG A 24 -3.74 -13.50 -2.48
C ARG A 24 -4.55 -14.71 -2.05
N HIS A 25 -5.47 -14.49 -1.11
CA HIS A 25 -6.33 -15.53 -0.58
C HIS A 25 -7.26 -16.15 -1.64
N ASP A 26 -7.81 -15.35 -2.55
CA ASP A 26 -8.68 -15.84 -3.63
C ASP A 26 -7.94 -16.74 -4.64
N TYR A 27 -6.64 -16.58 -4.81
CA TYR A 27 -5.81 -17.50 -5.60
C TYR A 27 -5.53 -18.79 -4.83
N ALA A 28 -5.31 -18.70 -3.52
CA ALA A 28 -5.02 -19.85 -2.69
C ALA A 28 -6.21 -20.82 -2.56
N ILE A 29 -7.45 -20.30 -2.49
CA ILE A 29 -8.66 -21.12 -2.33
C ILE A 29 -9.45 -21.31 -3.62
N GLY A 30 -9.15 -20.54 -4.67
CA GLY A 30 -9.88 -20.52 -5.94
C GLY A 30 -11.01 -19.50 -5.99
N LYS A 31 -11.33 -19.05 -7.21
CA LYS A 31 -12.30 -17.97 -7.44
C LYS A 31 -13.72 -18.28 -6.96
N GLU A 32 -14.22 -19.48 -7.19
CA GLU A 32 -15.60 -19.83 -6.80
C GLU A 32 -15.76 -19.96 -5.28
N PRO A 33 -14.88 -20.63 -4.53
CA PRO A 33 -14.91 -20.60 -3.08
C PRO A 33 -14.80 -19.17 -2.52
N TRP A 34 -13.99 -18.30 -3.13
CA TRP A 34 -13.88 -16.90 -2.72
C TRP A 34 -15.21 -16.14 -2.90
N LYS A 35 -15.86 -16.27 -4.07
CA LYS A 35 -17.18 -15.69 -4.32
C LYS A 35 -18.24 -16.13 -3.30
N LEU A 36 -18.24 -17.42 -2.96
CA LEU A 36 -19.17 -17.96 -1.96
C LEU A 36 -18.93 -17.35 -0.58
N ARG A 37 -17.67 -17.19 -0.17
CA ARG A 37 -17.32 -16.51 1.10
C ARG A 37 -17.77 -15.05 1.11
N CYS A 38 -17.56 -14.32 0.02
CA CYS A 38 -18.00 -12.93 -0.07
C CYS A 38 -19.53 -12.81 0.00
N LYS A 39 -20.29 -13.74 -0.61
CA LYS A 39 -21.76 -13.75 -0.52
C LYS A 39 -22.27 -14.05 0.90
N ALA A 40 -21.50 -14.76 1.71
CA ALA A 40 -21.84 -15.12 3.08
C ALA A 40 -21.30 -14.14 4.13
N SER A 41 -20.75 -13.01 3.70
CA SER A 41 -20.09 -12.05 4.59
C SER A 41 -20.46 -10.61 4.23
N ASP A 42 -20.78 -9.83 5.23
CA ASP A 42 -21.06 -8.39 5.06
C ASP A 42 -19.79 -7.53 5.00
N THR A 43 -18.63 -8.12 5.28
CA THR A 43 -17.35 -7.38 5.37
C THR A 43 -16.36 -7.72 4.28
N LEU A 44 -16.51 -8.87 3.62
CA LEU A 44 -15.61 -9.28 2.53
C LEU A 44 -16.03 -8.64 1.22
N VAL A 45 -15.07 -8.04 0.53
CA VAL A 45 -15.27 -7.42 -0.77
C VAL A 45 -14.64 -8.29 -1.85
N LEU A 46 -15.44 -8.66 -2.87
CA LEU A 46 -15.01 -9.58 -3.93
C LEU A 46 -13.75 -9.09 -4.67
N SER A 47 -13.65 -7.80 -4.93
CA SER A 47 -12.54 -7.16 -5.62
C SER A 47 -11.33 -6.86 -4.73
N ASP A 48 -11.46 -7.06 -3.41
CA ASP A 48 -10.42 -6.75 -2.45
C ASP A 48 -10.08 -7.96 -1.53
N PRO A 49 -9.59 -9.06 -2.09
CA PRO A 49 -9.19 -10.21 -1.30
C PRO A 49 -7.98 -9.87 -0.42
N PRO A 50 -7.93 -10.42 0.81
CA PRO A 50 -6.78 -10.32 1.69
C PRO A 50 -5.61 -11.17 1.18
N LEU A 51 -4.48 -11.10 1.88
CA LEU A 51 -3.38 -12.05 1.69
C LEU A 51 -3.77 -13.46 2.13
N SER A 52 -3.17 -14.45 1.48
CA SER A 52 -3.16 -15.84 1.95
C SER A 52 -2.15 -16.01 3.11
N ALA A 53 -2.13 -17.19 3.72
CA ALA A 53 -1.10 -17.55 4.71
C ALA A 53 0.33 -17.41 4.13
N LEU A 54 0.52 -17.82 2.86
CA LEU A 54 1.77 -17.63 2.14
C LEU A 54 2.07 -16.13 1.96
N GLY A 55 1.08 -15.33 1.55
CA GLY A 55 1.24 -13.88 1.38
C GLY A 55 1.66 -13.18 2.66
N HIS A 56 1.09 -13.53 3.80
CA HIS A 56 1.51 -13.01 5.10
C HIS A 56 2.95 -13.43 5.45
N SER A 57 3.37 -14.64 5.11
CA SER A 57 4.76 -15.08 5.29
C SER A 57 5.72 -14.28 4.41
N GLN A 58 5.36 -14.06 3.15
CA GLN A 58 6.14 -13.24 2.21
C GLN A 58 6.30 -11.80 2.74
N ALA A 59 5.22 -11.19 3.25
CA ALA A 59 5.24 -9.85 3.81
C ALA A 59 6.20 -9.73 5.01
N ARG A 60 6.18 -10.69 5.93
CA ARG A 60 7.12 -10.74 7.07
C ARG A 60 8.57 -10.91 6.61
N SER A 61 8.83 -11.80 5.65
CA SER A 61 10.17 -12.03 5.09
C SER A 61 10.72 -10.77 4.42
N LEU A 62 9.86 -10.05 3.69
CA LEU A 62 10.20 -8.77 3.05
C LEU A 62 10.58 -7.72 4.10
N ALA A 63 9.76 -7.56 5.15
CA ALA A 63 10.03 -6.61 6.23
C ALA A 63 11.38 -6.92 6.90
N SER A 64 11.63 -8.18 7.24
CA SER A 64 12.90 -8.62 7.84
C SER A 64 14.10 -8.34 6.93
N TYR A 65 13.94 -8.58 5.63
CA TYR A 65 14.98 -8.29 4.64
C TYR A 65 15.28 -6.79 4.55
N LEU A 66 14.27 -5.95 4.44
CA LEU A 66 14.44 -4.50 4.27
C LEU A 66 15.01 -3.82 5.51
N VAL A 67 14.56 -4.21 6.70
CA VAL A 67 15.03 -3.61 7.96
C VAL A 67 16.37 -4.19 8.41
N GLY A 68 16.57 -5.50 8.23
CA GLY A 68 17.73 -6.20 8.79
C GLY A 68 18.90 -6.37 7.83
N SER A 69 18.64 -6.75 6.57
CA SER A 69 19.69 -7.27 5.69
C SER A 69 20.27 -6.26 4.71
N THR A 70 19.51 -5.20 4.37
CA THR A 70 19.98 -4.26 3.34
C THR A 70 20.87 -3.13 3.87
N GLY A 71 20.85 -2.89 5.18
CA GLY A 71 21.45 -1.69 5.78
C GLY A 71 20.83 -0.37 5.30
N ARG A 72 19.74 -0.44 4.54
CA ARG A 72 19.04 0.72 4.01
C ARG A 72 18.02 1.21 5.02
N ARG A 73 17.98 2.51 5.20
CA ARG A 73 16.94 3.16 5.96
C ARG A 73 15.70 3.34 5.08
N VAL A 74 14.55 2.94 5.60
CA VAL A 74 13.26 3.28 5.02
C VAL A 74 12.80 4.57 5.68
N ASP A 75 12.44 5.58 4.90
CA ASP A 75 12.00 6.88 5.42
C ASP A 75 10.50 7.10 5.29
N ARG A 76 9.86 6.45 4.31
CA ARG A 76 8.40 6.55 4.05
C ARG A 76 7.88 5.25 3.46
N ILE A 77 6.62 4.92 3.81
CA ILE A 77 5.91 3.77 3.25
C ILE A 77 4.61 4.30 2.64
N LEU A 78 4.59 4.44 1.30
CA LEU A 78 3.39 4.77 0.56
C LEU A 78 2.67 3.49 0.17
N CYS A 79 1.37 3.41 0.41
CA CYS A 79 0.61 2.17 0.25
C CYS A 79 -0.69 2.39 -0.51
N SER A 80 -1.06 1.42 -1.33
CA SER A 80 -2.37 1.31 -1.95
C SER A 80 -3.47 1.04 -0.90
N PRO A 81 -4.71 1.53 -1.08
CA PRO A 81 -5.83 1.29 -0.17
C PRO A 81 -6.34 -0.15 -0.15
N TYR A 82 -5.90 -1.00 -1.07
CA TYR A 82 -6.31 -2.42 -1.11
C TYR A 82 -5.81 -3.18 0.10
N LEU A 83 -6.67 -4.03 0.69
CA LEU A 83 -6.37 -4.80 1.90
C LEU A 83 -5.08 -5.62 1.76
N ARG A 84 -4.91 -6.31 0.63
CA ARG A 84 -3.68 -7.07 0.33
C ARG A 84 -2.41 -6.24 0.34
N ALA A 85 -2.49 -4.98 -0.12
CA ALA A 85 -1.34 -4.08 -0.13
C ALA A 85 -1.04 -3.59 1.29
N LEU A 86 -2.07 -3.19 2.04
CA LEU A 86 -1.95 -2.81 3.44
C LEU A 86 -1.33 -3.94 4.27
N GLN A 87 -1.84 -5.17 4.13
CA GLN A 87 -1.31 -6.36 4.82
C GLN A 87 0.13 -6.72 4.40
N THR A 88 0.53 -6.38 3.18
CA THR A 88 1.92 -6.57 2.74
C THR A 88 2.85 -5.53 3.38
N ALA A 89 2.41 -4.29 3.50
CA ALA A 89 3.21 -3.19 4.04
C ALA A 89 3.24 -3.19 5.59
N GLN A 90 2.21 -3.71 6.23
CA GLN A 90 2.03 -3.69 7.70
C GLN A 90 3.25 -4.25 8.48
N PRO A 91 3.83 -5.42 8.17
CA PRO A 91 5.01 -5.91 8.89
C PRO A 91 6.21 -4.98 8.77
N LEU A 92 6.36 -4.30 7.62
CA LEU A 92 7.43 -3.31 7.44
C LEU A 92 7.17 -2.05 8.26
N ALA A 93 5.95 -1.54 8.27
CA ALA A 93 5.55 -0.40 9.10
C ALA A 93 5.82 -0.68 10.58
N HIS A 94 5.39 -1.84 11.05
CA HIS A 94 5.63 -2.29 12.43
C HIS A 94 7.14 -2.39 12.75
N ALA A 95 7.93 -3.03 11.89
CA ALA A 95 9.36 -3.24 12.11
C ALA A 95 10.20 -1.95 12.01
N SER A 96 9.76 -0.98 11.22
CA SER A 96 10.46 0.29 11.04
C SER A 96 9.95 1.41 11.96
N GLY A 97 8.81 1.24 12.62
CA GLY A 97 8.15 2.27 13.41
C GLY A 97 7.57 3.41 12.57
N LEU A 98 7.35 3.18 11.27
CA LEU A 98 6.82 4.17 10.35
C LEU A 98 5.32 3.94 10.10
N PRO A 99 4.52 5.00 9.97
CA PRO A 99 3.12 4.87 9.57
C PRO A 99 2.98 4.50 8.08
N LEU A 100 1.83 3.93 7.73
CA LEU A 100 1.41 3.69 6.35
C LEU A 100 0.71 4.92 5.79
N LEU A 101 1.30 5.54 4.78
CA LEU A 101 0.72 6.65 4.03
C LEU A 101 -0.14 6.07 2.90
N VAL A 102 -1.46 6.02 3.12
CA VAL A 102 -2.36 5.43 2.13
C VAL A 102 -2.70 6.43 1.05
N ASP A 103 -2.46 6.07 -0.21
CA ASP A 103 -2.75 6.93 -1.35
C ASP A 103 -3.39 6.15 -2.50
N PHE A 104 -4.48 6.67 -3.05
CA PHE A 104 -5.20 6.08 -4.17
C PHE A 104 -4.44 6.17 -5.49
N VAL A 105 -3.38 6.98 -5.55
CA VAL A 105 -2.46 6.99 -6.70
C VAL A 105 -1.82 5.63 -6.93
N ALA A 106 -1.63 4.88 -5.86
CA ALA A 106 -1.09 3.52 -5.89
C ALA A 106 -2.16 2.43 -6.10
N ALA A 107 -3.44 2.81 -6.33
CA ALA A 107 -4.50 1.85 -6.59
C ALA A 107 -4.50 1.37 -8.05
N GLU A 108 -4.98 0.14 -8.25
CA GLU A 108 -5.17 -0.42 -9.60
C GLU A 108 -6.19 0.42 -10.39
N ALA A 109 -5.84 0.78 -11.63
CA ALA A 109 -6.68 1.64 -12.49
C ALA A 109 -7.97 0.96 -12.98
N HIS A 110 -8.05 -0.37 -12.93
CA HIS A 110 -9.13 -1.16 -13.53
C HIS A 110 -10.27 -1.51 -12.57
N GLN A 111 -10.11 -1.22 -11.28
CA GLN A 111 -11.13 -1.56 -10.29
C GLN A 111 -11.74 -0.29 -9.73
N MET A 112 -13.06 -0.27 -9.62
CA MET A 112 -13.78 0.88 -9.07
C MET A 112 -13.43 1.09 -7.61
N PRO A 113 -12.80 2.21 -7.24
CA PRO A 113 -12.47 2.52 -5.83
C PRO A 113 -13.72 2.61 -4.95
N SER A 114 -14.88 2.91 -5.53
CA SER A 114 -16.18 2.91 -4.85
C SER A 114 -16.59 1.54 -4.29
N ALA A 115 -15.94 0.46 -4.73
CA ALA A 115 -16.13 -0.89 -4.18
C ALA A 115 -15.22 -1.19 -2.98
N LEU A 116 -14.29 -0.30 -2.64
CA LEU A 116 -13.42 -0.48 -1.48
C LEU A 116 -14.09 0.10 -0.23
N PRO A 117 -13.99 -0.59 0.90
CA PRO A 117 -14.36 -0.01 2.19
C PRO A 117 -13.56 1.27 2.44
N PRO A 118 -14.12 2.24 3.15
CA PRO A 118 -13.40 3.44 3.55
C PRO A 118 -12.19 3.09 4.42
N ILE A 119 -11.20 3.97 4.46
CA ILE A 119 -9.92 3.71 5.14
C ILE A 119 -10.10 3.48 6.64
N ASP A 120 -11.02 4.20 7.27
CA ASP A 120 -11.36 4.04 8.69
C ASP A 120 -11.85 2.61 9.02
N ALA A 121 -12.54 1.95 8.11
CA ALA A 121 -12.92 0.54 8.26
C ALA A 121 -11.72 -0.43 8.27
N ARG A 122 -10.53 0.04 7.88
CA ARG A 122 -9.28 -0.74 7.88
C ARG A 122 -8.50 -0.63 9.20
N LEU A 123 -8.67 0.48 9.94
CA LEU A 123 -7.91 0.77 11.15
C LEU A 123 -7.91 -0.37 12.19
N PRO A 124 -9.03 -1.08 12.45
CA PRO A 124 -9.02 -2.20 13.39
C PRO A 124 -8.08 -3.35 12.98
N TYR A 125 -7.77 -3.47 11.69
CA TYR A 125 -6.93 -4.54 11.14
C TYR A 125 -5.51 -4.08 10.80
N VAL A 126 -5.33 -2.79 10.55
CA VAL A 126 -4.07 -2.17 10.15
C VAL A 126 -3.93 -0.83 10.88
N PRO A 127 -3.64 -0.86 12.20
CA PRO A 127 -3.57 0.35 13.02
C PRO A 127 -2.37 1.27 12.66
N GLU A 128 -1.44 0.78 11.85
CA GLU A 128 -0.29 1.57 11.38
C GLU A 128 -0.65 2.61 10.32
N ILE A 129 -1.90 2.67 9.84
CA ILE A 129 -2.34 3.69 8.89
C ILE A 129 -2.28 5.08 9.53
N ASP A 130 -1.65 6.02 8.83
CA ASP A 130 -1.63 7.44 9.22
C ASP A 130 -2.97 8.09 8.84
N GLU A 131 -3.84 8.29 9.81
CA GLU A 131 -5.13 8.96 9.62
C GLU A 131 -4.98 10.45 9.27
N GLY A 132 -3.87 11.07 9.65
CA GLY A 132 -3.56 12.47 9.33
C GLY A 132 -2.99 12.68 7.93
N HIS A 133 -2.64 11.60 7.22
CA HIS A 133 -2.08 11.70 5.89
C HIS A 133 -3.09 12.27 4.90
N VAL A 134 -2.70 13.33 4.19
CA VAL A 134 -3.47 13.90 3.08
C VAL A 134 -2.98 13.26 1.78
N PRO A 135 -3.73 12.30 1.20
CA PRO A 135 -3.29 11.62 -0.01
C PRO A 135 -3.30 12.58 -1.22
N HIS A 136 -2.36 12.36 -2.14
CA HIS A 136 -2.31 13.08 -3.41
C HIS A 136 -3.56 12.80 -4.26
N MET A 137 -4.15 11.60 -4.10
CA MET A 137 -5.41 11.24 -4.71
C MET A 137 -6.31 10.59 -3.65
N ARG A 138 -7.49 11.18 -3.42
CA ARG A 138 -8.45 10.69 -2.41
C ARG A 138 -9.44 9.67 -2.95
N SER A 139 -9.73 9.75 -4.24
CA SER A 139 -10.67 8.84 -4.91
C SER A 139 -10.44 8.83 -6.40
N VAL A 140 -10.89 7.76 -7.04
CA VAL A 140 -11.06 7.72 -8.49
C VAL A 140 -12.56 7.84 -8.75
N VAL A 141 -12.99 8.91 -9.38
CA VAL A 141 -14.37 9.10 -9.78
C VAL A 141 -14.55 8.55 -11.19
N THR A 142 -15.52 7.66 -11.38
CA THR A 142 -15.95 7.24 -12.70
C THR A 142 -17.18 8.04 -13.08
N ASP A 143 -17.07 8.91 -14.05
CA ASP A 143 -18.20 9.57 -14.67
C ASP A 143 -18.45 8.92 -16.05
N GLY A 144 -19.60 8.29 -16.21
CA GLY A 144 -20.04 7.71 -17.48
C GLY A 144 -19.08 6.72 -18.15
N GLY A 145 -18.26 5.97 -17.39
CA GLY A 145 -17.28 5.01 -17.92
C GLY A 145 -15.88 5.60 -18.20
N THR A 146 -15.69 6.88 -17.95
CA THR A 146 -14.37 7.53 -18.05
C THR A 146 -13.72 7.60 -16.67
N LEU A 147 -12.49 7.07 -16.55
CA LEU A 147 -11.69 7.19 -15.34
C LEU A 147 -11.17 8.62 -15.20
N THR A 148 -11.80 9.41 -14.36
CA THR A 148 -11.28 10.74 -13.99
C THR A 148 -10.48 10.62 -12.69
N ARG A 149 -9.21 10.93 -12.77
CA ARG A 149 -8.32 11.00 -11.60
C ARG A 149 -8.28 12.44 -11.11
N THR A 150 -8.79 12.68 -9.92
CA THR A 150 -8.66 13.99 -9.29
C THR A 150 -7.34 14.02 -8.51
N LEU A 151 -6.37 14.74 -9.04
CA LEU A 151 -5.13 15.04 -8.34
C LEU A 151 -5.36 16.30 -7.50
N THR A 152 -5.18 16.21 -6.18
CA THR A 152 -5.07 17.39 -5.34
C THR A 152 -3.59 17.75 -5.28
N LEU A 153 -3.18 18.79 -6.00
CA LEU A 153 -1.85 19.36 -5.86
C LEU A 153 -1.87 20.25 -4.62
N ASN A 154 -1.09 19.94 -3.60
CA ASN A 154 -0.75 20.81 -2.50
C ASN A 154 0.52 21.56 -2.83
#